data_1daa349b5ff8d1f3ad99a57991bce933
#
_entry.id   1daa349b5ff8d1f3ad99a57991bce933
#
_cell.length_a   1.000
_cell.length_b   1.000
_cell.length_c   1.000
_cell.angle_alpha   90.00
_cell.angle_beta   90.00
_cell.angle_gamma   90.00
#
_symmetry.space_group_name_H-M   'P 1'
#
loop_
_entity.id
_entity.type
_entity.pdbx_description
1 polymer ?
#
loop_
_entity_poly.entity_id
_entity_poly.type
_entity_poly.pdbx_seq_one_letter_code
_entity_poly.pdbx_strand_id
1 'polypeptide(L)'
;METHEWYAWINLMPPKPDDFHVVGEVLVSNPGIQAILCPKNPQGINPEVLLLDLHLVQQQGPWPEVEACVQARFDKIMGPASPRYSKVEIFFAEESIADVKVDEVH
;
A
#
# COMPACT_ATOMS: atom_id res chain seq x y z
N MET A 1 2.83 -9.26 -12.77
CA MET A 1 1.91 -8.70 -11.73
C MET A 1 1.25 -7.47 -12.30
N GLU A 2 -0.05 -7.49 -12.41
CA GLU A 2 -0.79 -6.34 -12.91
C GLU A 2 -1.45 -5.61 -11.75
N THR A 3 -1.15 -4.32 -11.62
CA THR A 3 -1.73 -3.46 -10.58
C THR A 3 -2.10 -2.13 -11.22
N HIS A 4 -3.06 -1.43 -10.63
CA HIS A 4 -3.49 -0.13 -11.13
C HIS A 4 -4.18 0.67 -10.02
N GLU A 5 -4.46 1.94 -10.32
CA GLU A 5 -5.18 2.86 -9.44
C GLU A 5 -4.52 3.02 -8.07
N TRP A 6 -3.19 3.10 -8.05
CA TRP A 6 -2.48 3.39 -6.82
C TRP A 6 -2.70 4.85 -6.42
N TYR A 7 -3.00 5.05 -5.15
CA TYR A 7 -3.19 6.38 -4.59
C TYR A 7 -2.71 6.40 -3.15
N ALA A 8 -1.94 7.43 -2.80
CA ALA A 8 -1.43 7.62 -1.45
C ALA A 8 -1.73 9.05 -1.02
N TRP A 9 -2.19 9.22 0.21
CA TRP A 9 -2.46 10.56 0.72
C TRP A 9 -2.25 10.61 2.23
N ILE A 10 -1.98 11.83 2.71
CA ILE A 10 -1.95 12.13 4.14
C ILE A 10 -3.06 13.13 4.42
N ASN A 11 -3.88 12.83 5.42
CA ASN A 11 -4.97 13.70 5.83
C ASN A 11 -4.45 14.63 6.93
N LEU A 12 -4.35 15.92 6.61
CA LEU A 12 -3.84 16.95 7.51
C LEU A 12 -4.96 17.73 8.18
N MET A 13 -6.22 17.39 7.92
CA MET A 13 -7.35 18.06 8.56
C MET A 13 -7.39 17.75 10.05
N PRO A 14 -7.70 18.77 10.91
CA PRO A 14 -7.86 18.49 12.33
C PRO A 14 -9.09 17.59 12.58
N PRO A 15 -9.09 16.83 13.71
CA PRO A 15 -8.09 16.87 14.79
C PRO A 15 -6.85 16.05 14.46
N LYS A 16 -5.76 16.35 15.16
CA LYS A 16 -4.57 15.51 15.12
C LYS A 16 -4.81 14.23 15.94
N PRO A 17 -4.06 13.14 15.68
CA PRO A 17 -2.92 13.04 14.74
C PRO A 17 -3.36 12.91 13.28
N ASP A 18 -2.40 13.16 12.38
CA ASP A 18 -2.63 12.97 10.94
C ASP A 18 -2.75 11.48 10.63
N ASP A 19 -3.50 11.14 9.60
CA ASP A 19 -3.60 9.76 9.13
C ASP A 19 -3.10 9.65 7.69
N PHE A 20 -2.39 8.56 7.44
CA PHE A 20 -1.73 8.28 6.17
C PHE A 20 -2.32 7.00 5.57
N HIS A 21 -2.61 7.04 4.27
CA HIS A 21 -3.28 5.94 3.58
C HIS A 21 -2.65 5.66 2.22
N VAL A 22 -2.59 4.38 1.87
CA VAL A 22 -2.22 3.92 0.53
C VAL A 22 -3.25 2.89 0.10
N VAL A 23 -3.77 3.04 -1.11
CA VAL A 23 -4.69 2.07 -1.71
C VAL A 23 -4.27 1.79 -3.14
N GLY A 24 -4.61 0.61 -3.62
CA GLY A 24 -4.40 0.24 -5.00
C GLY A 24 -5.18 -1.03 -5.33
N GLU A 25 -5.22 -1.38 -6.60
CA GLU A 25 -5.89 -2.59 -7.05
C GLU A 25 -4.89 -3.55 -7.66
N VAL A 26 -5.05 -4.83 -7.32
CA VAL A 26 -4.17 -5.91 -7.75
C VAL A 26 -5.01 -6.95 -8.47
N LEU A 27 -4.61 -7.31 -9.69
CA LEU A 27 -5.25 -8.38 -10.43
C LEU A 27 -4.71 -9.72 -9.93
N VAL A 28 -5.61 -10.59 -9.49
CA VAL A 28 -5.27 -11.88 -8.90
C VAL A 28 -6.02 -13.00 -9.63
N SER A 29 -5.52 -14.23 -9.49
CA SER A 29 -6.04 -15.37 -10.23
C SER A 29 -7.38 -15.89 -9.73
N ASN A 30 -7.77 -15.54 -8.50
CA ASN A 30 -9.09 -15.89 -7.97
C ASN A 30 -9.48 -14.90 -6.87
N PRO A 31 -10.78 -14.74 -6.59
CA PRO A 31 -11.24 -13.73 -5.63
C PRO A 31 -10.93 -14.05 -4.16
N GLY A 32 -10.39 -15.24 -3.88
CA GLY A 32 -9.98 -15.63 -2.53
C GLY A 32 -8.58 -15.18 -2.15
N ILE A 33 -7.88 -14.49 -3.04
CA ILE A 33 -6.54 -13.97 -2.72
C ILE A 33 -6.67 -12.60 -2.07
N GLN A 34 -6.06 -12.44 -0.89
CA GLN A 34 -6.01 -11.17 -0.18
C GLN A 34 -4.68 -10.49 -0.45
N ALA A 35 -4.73 -9.19 -0.77
CA ALA A 35 -3.54 -8.37 -0.99
C ALA A 35 -3.26 -7.58 0.28
N ILE A 36 -2.05 -7.74 0.83
CA ILE A 36 -1.64 -7.12 2.09
C ILE A 36 -0.42 -6.27 1.83
N LEU A 37 -0.46 -5.00 2.28
CA LEU A 37 0.69 -4.11 2.24
C LEU A 37 1.28 -4.01 3.64
N CYS A 38 2.59 -4.15 3.75
CA CYS A 38 3.28 -3.93 5.01
C CYS A 38 4.63 -3.25 4.76
N PRO A 39 5.15 -2.50 5.74
CA PRO A 39 6.43 -1.83 5.58
C PRO A 39 7.53 -2.82 5.27
N LYS A 40 8.35 -2.48 4.26
CA LYS A 40 9.51 -3.27 3.89
C LYS A 40 10.58 -3.12 4.96
N ASN A 41 11.25 -4.21 5.30
CA ASN A 41 12.31 -4.20 6.28
C ASN A 41 13.60 -4.75 5.67
N PRO A 42 14.68 -3.94 5.60
CA PRO A 42 14.77 -2.56 6.08
C PRO A 42 14.17 -1.54 5.11
N GLN A 43 13.85 -0.36 5.63
CA GLN A 43 13.51 0.78 4.79
C GLN A 43 14.77 1.29 4.10
N GLY A 44 14.59 2.03 3.00
CA GLY A 44 15.70 2.64 2.30
C GLY A 44 16.33 3.79 3.07
N ILE A 45 17.34 4.40 2.50
CA ILE A 45 18.10 5.48 3.13
C ILE A 45 17.39 6.84 3.08
N ASN A 46 16.41 6.98 2.19
CA ASN A 46 15.64 8.24 2.09
C ASN A 46 14.41 8.16 2.98
N PRO A 47 14.36 8.94 4.09
CA PRO A 47 13.23 8.86 5.02
C PRO A 47 11.93 9.42 4.46
N GLU A 48 11.96 10.14 3.34
CA GLU A 48 10.75 10.68 2.72
C GLU A 48 10.06 9.66 1.79
N VAL A 49 10.68 8.51 1.57
CA VAL A 49 10.12 7.44 0.73
C VAL A 49 9.76 6.26 1.61
N LEU A 50 8.48 5.93 1.64
CA LEU A 50 8.01 4.74 2.34
C LEU A 50 8.07 3.55 1.39
N LEU A 51 8.76 2.49 1.81
CA LEU A 51 8.83 1.24 1.06
C LEU A 51 7.83 0.25 1.65
N LEU A 52 6.93 -0.25 0.82
CA LEU A 52 5.94 -1.24 1.22
C LEU A 52 6.13 -2.52 0.42
N ASP A 53 5.99 -3.66 1.09
CA ASP A 53 5.93 -4.96 0.45
C ASP A 53 4.48 -5.37 0.26
N LEU A 54 4.18 -5.87 -0.93
CA LEU A 54 2.89 -6.47 -1.24
C LEU A 54 2.98 -7.98 -1.06
N HIS A 55 2.07 -8.52 -0.28
CA HIS A 55 1.95 -9.97 -0.06
C HIS A 55 0.59 -10.43 -0.53
N LEU A 56 0.56 -11.55 -1.25
CA LEU A 56 -0.67 -12.17 -1.71
C LEU A 56 -0.90 -13.45 -0.91
N VAL A 57 -2.05 -13.53 -0.25
CA VAL A 57 -2.38 -14.65 0.64
C VAL A 57 -3.66 -15.30 0.17
N GLN A 58 -3.56 -16.59 -0.19
CA GLN A 58 -4.72 -17.37 -0.60
C GLN A 58 -5.54 -17.74 0.64
N GLN A 59 -6.80 -17.34 0.66
CA GLN A 59 -7.73 -17.71 1.69
C GLN A 59 -8.26 -19.13 1.44
N GLN A 60 -8.62 -19.83 2.49
CA GLN A 60 -9.20 -21.17 2.39
C GLN A 60 -10.60 -21.12 1.81
N GLY A 61 -10.95 -22.14 1.08
CA GLY A 61 -12.29 -22.30 0.54
C GLY A 61 -12.26 -22.74 -0.91
N PRO A 62 -13.42 -23.16 -1.45
CA PRO A 62 -13.55 -23.33 -2.88
C PRO A 62 -13.79 -21.97 -3.51
N TRP A 63 -12.80 -21.46 -4.22
CA TRP A 63 -12.91 -20.19 -4.95
C TRP A 63 -13.00 -20.47 -6.45
N PRO A 64 -13.82 -19.74 -7.20
CA PRO A 64 -13.85 -19.90 -8.66
C PRO A 64 -12.50 -19.48 -9.24
N GLU A 65 -12.04 -20.21 -10.26
CA GLU A 65 -10.78 -19.90 -10.95
C GLU A 65 -11.03 -18.82 -12.00
N VAL A 66 -11.33 -17.62 -11.53
CA VAL A 66 -11.59 -16.46 -12.36
C VAL A 66 -10.80 -15.28 -11.82
N GLU A 67 -10.14 -14.55 -12.70
CA GLU A 67 -9.39 -13.37 -12.32
C GLU A 67 -10.29 -12.35 -11.63
N ALA A 68 -9.74 -11.67 -10.63
CA ALA A 68 -10.45 -10.64 -9.88
C ALA A 68 -9.49 -9.52 -9.51
N CYS A 69 -10.03 -8.32 -9.33
CA CYS A 69 -9.28 -7.21 -8.77
C CYS A 69 -9.59 -7.13 -7.28
N VAL A 70 -8.55 -7.14 -6.47
CA VAL A 70 -8.68 -6.98 -5.01
C VAL A 70 -7.95 -5.73 -4.56
N GLN A 71 -8.46 -5.09 -3.53
CA GLN A 71 -7.84 -3.87 -3.00
C GLN A 71 -6.67 -4.23 -2.08
N ALA A 72 -5.55 -3.56 -2.31
CA ALA A 72 -4.45 -3.51 -1.36
C ALA A 72 -4.58 -2.20 -0.58
N ARG A 73 -4.39 -2.24 0.74
CA ARG A 73 -4.57 -1.06 1.57
C ARG A 73 -3.57 -1.04 2.72
N PHE A 74 -3.03 0.15 2.98
CA PHE A 74 -2.14 0.40 4.12
C PHE A 74 -2.59 1.67 4.80
N ASP A 75 -2.75 1.63 6.14
CA ASP A 75 -3.18 2.77 6.94
C ASP A 75 -2.21 2.94 8.10
N LYS A 76 -1.87 4.19 8.40
CA LYS A 76 -0.96 4.49 9.52
C LYS A 76 -1.35 5.82 10.15
N ILE A 77 -1.39 5.83 11.48
CA ILE A 77 -1.53 7.07 12.24
C ILE A 77 -0.14 7.67 12.38
N MET A 78 0.02 8.92 11.98
CA MET A 78 1.30 9.61 11.98
C MET A 78 1.46 10.41 13.27
N GLY A 79 2.37 9.97 14.13
CA GLY A 79 2.70 10.70 15.34
C GLY A 79 3.57 11.92 15.03
N PRO A 80 3.83 12.79 16.05
CA PRO A 80 4.59 14.02 15.82
C PRO A 80 6.04 13.78 15.42
N ALA A 81 6.61 12.61 15.74
CA ALA A 81 7.96 12.26 15.34
C ALA A 81 8.04 11.40 14.08
N SER A 82 6.90 11.13 13.45
CA SER A 82 6.86 10.31 12.24
C SER A 82 7.47 11.05 11.04
N PRO A 83 8.17 10.34 10.13
CA PRO A 83 8.66 10.95 8.90
C PRO A 83 7.51 11.46 8.04
N ARG A 84 7.78 12.51 7.27
CA ARG A 84 6.81 13.03 6.31
C ARG A 84 7.09 12.41 4.96
N TYR A 85 6.27 11.46 4.55
CA TYR A 85 6.47 10.77 3.28
C TYR A 85 6.00 11.62 2.11
N SER A 86 6.84 11.73 1.08
CA SER A 86 6.49 12.38 -0.18
C SER A 86 6.17 11.37 -1.27
N LYS A 87 6.60 10.11 -1.09
CA LYS A 87 6.47 9.08 -2.09
C LYS A 87 6.37 7.71 -1.42
N VAL A 88 5.65 6.79 -2.06
CA VAL A 88 5.54 5.39 -1.65
C VAL A 88 6.01 4.53 -2.80
N GLU A 89 6.86 3.57 -2.51
CA GLU A 89 7.31 2.59 -3.50
C GLU A 89 6.81 1.22 -3.06
N ILE A 90 6.15 0.52 -3.99
CA ILE A 90 5.53 -0.79 -3.71
C ILE A 90 6.40 -1.87 -4.34
N PHE A 91 6.74 -2.88 -3.55
CA PHE A 91 7.56 -4.01 -4.00
C PHE A 91 6.77 -5.30 -3.94
N PHE A 92 7.00 -6.17 -4.90
CA PHE A 92 6.51 -7.54 -4.88
C PHE A 92 7.65 -8.47 -5.26
N ALA A 93 7.95 -9.45 -4.37
CA ALA A 93 9.07 -10.38 -4.56
C ALA A 93 10.38 -9.62 -4.87
N GLU A 94 10.66 -8.58 -4.10
CA GLU A 94 11.86 -7.73 -4.20
C GLU A 94 11.93 -6.88 -5.47
N GLU A 95 10.87 -6.83 -6.27
CA GLU A 95 10.83 -6.03 -7.48
C GLU A 95 9.87 -4.85 -7.29
N SER A 96 10.32 -3.65 -7.68
CA SER A 96 9.47 -2.46 -7.60
C SER A 96 8.36 -2.54 -8.67
N ILE A 97 7.11 -2.49 -8.22
CA ILE A 97 5.95 -2.62 -9.12
C ILE A 97 5.15 -1.32 -9.24
N ALA A 98 5.35 -0.37 -8.33
CA ALA A 98 4.64 0.90 -8.38
C ALA A 98 5.40 1.96 -7.61
N ASP A 99 5.23 3.20 -8.06
CA ASP A 99 5.87 4.38 -7.49
C ASP A 99 4.79 5.44 -7.39
N VAL A 100 4.42 5.82 -6.17
CA VAL A 100 3.20 6.59 -5.91
C VAL A 100 3.55 7.87 -5.18
N LYS A 101 3.16 9.01 -5.75
CA LYS A 101 3.31 10.30 -5.09
C LYS A 101 2.27 10.44 -3.98
N VAL A 102 2.68 11.00 -2.84
CA VAL A 102 1.77 11.26 -1.72
C VAL A 102 1.12 12.61 -1.88
N ASP A 103 -0.21 12.65 -1.86
CA ASP A 103 -0.97 13.88 -1.89
C ASP A 103 -1.32 14.32 -0.47
N GLU A 104 -1.38 15.64 -0.27
CA GLU A 104 -1.80 16.21 1.01
C GLU A 104 -3.25 16.63 0.93
N VAL A 105 -4.04 16.22 1.91
CA VAL A 105 -5.46 16.59 2.03
C VAL A 105 -5.62 17.52 3.22
N HIS A 106 -6.16 18.69 2.95
CA HIS A 106 -6.35 19.75 3.95
C HIS A 106 -7.82 20.01 4.23
#